data_ec24736b0c936be5b9a4d7e2f7d86497
#
_entry.id   ec24736b0c936be5b9a4d7e2f7d86497
#
_cell.length_a   1.000
_cell.length_b   1.000
_cell.length_c   1.000
_cell.angle_alpha   90.00
_cell.angle_beta   90.00
_cell.angle_gamma   90.00
#
_symmetry.space_group_name_H-M   'P 1'
#
loop_
_entity.id
_entity.type
_entity.pdbx_description
1 polymer ?
#
loop_
_entity_poly.entity_id
_entity_poly.type
_entity_poly.pdbx_seq_one_letter_code
_entity_poly.pdbx_strand_id
1 'polypeptide(L)'
;MMFQNFYPNKLIRSVYELNWEELSRTYGGVIFDIDNTLVPHGAAADEAAIQLFARIHNLGMKTMLVSNNGEARVKPFAQQVQTDYIYKAGKPKVEGYNKAMAKMGTDPKHTLFKIGRAHV
;
A
#
# COMPACT_ATOMS: atom_id res chain seq x y z
N MET A 1 -22.79 -2.51 -5.95
CA MET A 1 -22.68 -2.28 -5.48
C MET A 1 -22.54 -1.73 -4.83
N MET A 2 -22.48 -1.33 -4.53
CA MET A 2 -22.36 -0.74 -3.99
C MET A 2 -21.96 -0.42 -3.18
N PHE A 3 -21.41 0.12 -2.81
CA PHE A 3 -21.05 0.51 -1.97
C PHE A 3 -21.08 1.54 -1.55
N GLN A 4 -21.00 1.85 -1.45
CA GLN A 4 -21.33 2.79 -1.24
C GLN A 4 -21.06 3.43 -0.07
N ASN A 5 -20.89 3.13 0.86
CA ASN A 5 -20.60 3.76 1.96
C ASN A 5 -19.24 3.92 2.18
N PHE A 6 -18.78 4.78 2.98
CA PHE A 6 -17.43 5.10 3.13
C PHE A 6 -17.03 5.02 4.56
N TYR A 7 -17.37 3.91 5.18
CA TYR A 7 -16.88 3.62 6.51
C TYR A 7 -15.40 3.33 6.41
N PRO A 8 -14.62 3.57 7.43
CA PRO A 8 -13.20 3.25 7.39
C PRO A 8 -12.92 1.79 7.10
N ASN A 9 -13.72 0.89 7.67
CA ASN A 9 -13.50 -0.52 7.39
C ASN A 9 -13.86 -0.86 5.97
N LYS A 10 -14.71 -0.08 5.35
CA LYS A 10 -15.02 -0.27 3.96
C LYS A 10 -13.82 0.06 3.08
N LEU A 11 -13.09 1.12 3.41
CA LEU A 11 -11.89 1.45 2.67
C LEU A 11 -10.85 0.36 2.78
N ILE A 12 -10.69 -0.20 3.97
CA ILE A 12 -9.74 -1.30 4.15
C ILE A 12 -10.16 -2.47 3.29
N ARG A 13 -11.44 -2.80 3.31
CA ARG A 13 -11.92 -3.92 2.53
C ARG A 13 -11.72 -3.74 1.05
N SER A 14 -11.81 -2.50 0.57
CA SER A 14 -11.71 -2.31 -0.86
C SER A 14 -10.32 -2.69 -1.39
N VAL A 15 -9.27 -2.51 -0.61
CA VAL A 15 -7.95 -2.93 -1.02
C VAL A 15 -7.88 -4.44 -1.14
N TYR A 16 -8.50 -5.14 -0.21
CA TYR A 16 -8.46 -6.60 -0.19
C TYR A 16 -9.39 -7.21 -1.23
N GLU A 17 -10.31 -6.43 -1.75
CA GLU A 17 -11.27 -6.94 -2.72
C GLU A 17 -10.90 -6.65 -4.17
N LEU A 18 -9.76 -6.05 -4.41
CA LEU A 18 -9.33 -5.75 -5.76
C LEU A 18 -8.90 -7.01 -6.49
N ASN A 19 -9.04 -6.97 -7.80
CA ASN A 19 -8.58 -8.08 -8.63
C ASN A 19 -7.09 -7.90 -8.91
N TRP A 20 -6.27 -8.43 -8.03
CA TRP A 20 -4.82 -8.21 -8.11
C TRP A 20 -4.21 -8.94 -9.31
N GLU A 21 -4.80 -10.05 -9.73
CA GLU A 21 -4.32 -10.72 -10.93
C GLU A 21 -4.41 -9.81 -12.15
N GLU A 22 -5.54 -9.13 -12.26
CA GLU A 22 -5.72 -8.23 -13.38
C GLU A 22 -4.83 -7.01 -13.27
N LEU A 23 -4.73 -6.44 -12.07
CA LEU A 23 -3.90 -5.27 -11.86
C LEU A 23 -2.44 -5.55 -12.16
N SER A 24 -1.99 -6.76 -11.90
CA SER A 24 -0.60 -7.10 -12.13
C SER A 24 -0.22 -7.11 -13.61
N ARG A 25 -1.20 -7.16 -14.48
CA ARG A 25 -0.90 -7.09 -15.92
C ARG A 25 -0.61 -5.68 -16.38
N THR A 26 -1.10 -4.70 -15.64
CA THR A 26 -0.91 -3.30 -16.00
C THR A 26 0.17 -2.63 -15.16
N TYR A 27 0.22 -2.97 -13.88
CA TYR A 27 1.09 -2.27 -12.94
C TYR A 27 2.21 -3.17 -12.46
N GLY A 28 3.42 -2.62 -12.44
CA GLY A 28 4.57 -3.34 -11.93
C GLY A 28 4.81 -3.11 -10.45
N GLY A 29 4.17 -2.13 -9.86
CA GLY A 29 4.34 -1.83 -8.45
C GLY A 29 3.13 -1.18 -7.85
N VAL A 30 3.04 -1.25 -6.53
CA VAL A 30 1.94 -0.62 -5.80
C VAL A 30 2.48 0.01 -4.53
N ILE A 31 2.02 1.22 -4.26
CA ILE A 31 2.38 1.97 -3.06
C ILE A 31 1.18 1.99 -2.13
N PHE A 32 1.41 1.58 -0.90
CA PHE A 32 0.36 1.56 0.11
C PHE A 32 0.66 2.54 1.24
N ASP A 33 -0.40 3.13 1.77
CA ASP A 33 -0.37 3.70 3.10
C ASP A 33 -0.77 2.60 4.08
N ILE A 34 -0.52 2.79 5.37
CA ILE A 34 -0.82 1.77 6.36
C ILE A 34 -2.18 2.00 6.99
N ASP A 35 -2.31 3.13 7.67
CA ASP A 35 -3.47 3.39 8.51
C ASP A 35 -4.71 3.60 7.67
N ASN A 36 -5.77 2.88 8.00
CA ASN A 36 -7.05 2.95 7.31
C ASN A 36 -7.00 2.56 5.84
N THR A 37 -5.89 1.93 5.43
CA THR A 37 -5.77 1.34 4.12
C THR A 37 -5.59 -0.17 4.25
N LEU A 38 -4.60 -0.57 5.02
CA LEU A 38 -4.29 -1.98 5.23
C LEU A 38 -4.86 -2.48 6.55
N VAL A 39 -4.83 -1.65 7.57
CA VAL A 39 -5.33 -1.99 8.89
C VAL A 39 -5.98 -0.76 9.51
N PRO A 40 -6.77 -0.92 10.56
CA PRO A 40 -7.28 0.24 11.27
C PRO A 40 -6.15 1.08 11.83
N HIS A 41 -6.44 2.34 12.07
CA HIS A 41 -5.44 3.29 12.53
C HIS A 41 -4.69 2.75 13.75
N GLY A 42 -3.38 2.74 13.67
CA GLY A 42 -2.52 2.32 14.78
C GLY A 42 -2.34 0.84 14.94
N ALA A 43 -3.02 0.03 14.15
CA ALA A 43 -2.95 -1.42 14.32
C ALA A 43 -1.70 -2.00 13.68
N ALA A 44 -1.24 -3.12 14.23
CA ALA A 44 -0.13 -3.86 13.66
C ALA A 44 -0.58 -4.63 12.42
N ALA A 45 0.37 -5.14 11.66
CA ALA A 45 0.05 -5.97 10.52
C ALA A 45 -0.69 -7.21 10.99
N ASP A 46 -1.76 -7.53 10.29
CA ASP A 46 -2.54 -8.72 10.62
C ASP A 46 -2.35 -9.75 9.52
N GLU A 47 -2.99 -10.90 9.71
CA GLU A 47 -2.83 -11.99 8.76
C GLU A 47 -3.31 -11.59 7.38
N ALA A 48 -4.38 -10.81 7.29
CA ALA A 48 -4.89 -10.38 6.00
C ALA A 48 -3.85 -9.55 5.25
N ALA A 49 -3.17 -8.64 5.95
CA ALA A 49 -2.15 -7.81 5.33
C ALA A 49 -0.97 -8.66 4.87
N ILE A 50 -0.54 -9.58 5.70
CA ILE A 50 0.59 -10.45 5.35
C ILE A 50 0.25 -11.27 4.11
N GLN A 51 -0.94 -11.82 4.07
CA GLN A 51 -1.35 -12.62 2.91
C GLN A 51 -1.52 -11.80 1.66
N LEU A 52 -2.01 -10.57 1.81
CA LEU A 52 -2.17 -9.70 0.66
C LEU A 52 -0.81 -9.40 0.00
N PHE A 53 0.17 -9.05 0.81
CA PHE A 53 1.49 -8.74 0.26
C PHE A 53 2.13 -9.98 -0.37
N ALA A 54 1.95 -11.14 0.25
CA ALA A 54 2.47 -12.37 -0.32
C ALA A 54 1.84 -12.64 -1.68
N ARG A 55 0.55 -12.43 -1.80
CA ARG A 55 -0.15 -12.65 -3.05
C ARG A 55 0.33 -11.68 -4.13
N ILE A 56 0.47 -10.41 -3.77
CA ILE A 56 0.94 -9.41 -4.71
C ILE A 56 2.35 -9.73 -5.19
N HIS A 57 3.23 -10.13 -4.27
CA HIS A 57 4.58 -10.49 -4.64
C HIS A 57 4.60 -11.72 -5.55
N ASN A 58 3.74 -12.68 -5.29
CA ASN A 58 3.67 -13.86 -6.14
C ASN A 58 3.20 -13.53 -7.54
N LEU A 59 2.49 -12.45 -7.70
CA LEU A 59 2.06 -11.99 -9.03
C LEU A 59 3.14 -11.20 -9.74
N GLY A 60 4.29 -11.01 -9.12
CA GLY A 60 5.40 -10.31 -9.75
C GLY A 60 5.40 -8.82 -9.55
N MET A 61 4.50 -8.29 -8.75
CA MET A 61 4.47 -6.86 -8.50
C MET A 61 5.39 -6.51 -7.34
N LYS A 62 5.94 -5.33 -7.39
CA LYS A 62 6.73 -4.80 -6.28
C LYS A 62 5.84 -3.96 -5.39
N THR A 63 6.21 -3.88 -4.13
CA THR A 63 5.41 -3.13 -3.16
C THR A 63 6.29 -2.16 -2.40
N MET A 64 5.65 -1.15 -1.84
CA MET A 64 6.33 -0.17 -1.01
C MET A 64 5.32 0.45 -0.07
N LEU A 65 5.71 0.65 1.16
CA LEU A 65 4.92 1.42 2.10
C LEU A 65 5.45 2.86 2.10
N VAL A 66 4.55 3.81 2.01
CA VAL A 66 4.93 5.22 2.14
C VAL A 66 4.04 5.82 3.21
N SER A 67 4.63 6.32 4.27
CA SER A 67 3.87 6.74 5.44
C SER A 67 4.46 8.02 6.02
N ASN A 68 3.60 8.85 6.58
CA ASN A 68 4.04 10.01 7.34
C ASN A 68 4.47 9.66 8.74
N ASN A 69 4.18 8.47 9.18
CA ASN A 69 4.54 8.04 10.52
C ASN A 69 6.05 7.85 10.65
N GLY A 70 6.52 7.79 11.87
CA GLY A 70 7.93 7.55 12.12
C GLY A 70 8.31 6.10 11.93
N GLU A 71 9.60 5.86 11.97
CA GLU A 71 10.13 4.52 11.69
C GLU A 71 9.64 3.49 12.70
N ALA A 72 9.41 3.90 13.95
CA ALA A 72 8.93 2.96 14.96
C ALA A 72 7.58 2.35 14.58
N ARG A 73 6.77 3.07 13.84
CA ARG A 73 5.48 2.56 13.34
C ARG A 73 5.65 1.76 12.06
N VAL A 74 6.45 2.26 11.15
CA VAL A 74 6.47 1.75 9.78
C VAL A 74 7.35 0.52 9.64
N LYS A 75 8.50 0.52 10.29
CA LYS A 75 9.46 -0.57 10.10
C LYS A 75 8.94 -1.93 10.56
N PRO A 76 8.34 -2.05 11.76
CA PRO A 76 7.82 -3.37 12.14
C PRO A 76 6.73 -3.86 11.20
N PHE A 77 5.87 -2.95 10.74
CA PHE A 77 4.83 -3.33 9.80
C PHE A 77 5.44 -3.84 8.51
N ALA A 78 6.40 -3.09 7.98
CA ALA A 78 7.06 -3.48 6.74
C ALA A 78 7.75 -4.83 6.86
N GLN A 79 8.37 -5.09 7.99
CA GLN A 79 9.03 -6.37 8.20
C GLN A 79 8.03 -7.51 8.24
N GLN A 80 6.87 -7.29 8.84
CA GLN A 80 5.86 -8.34 8.92
C GLN A 80 5.30 -8.70 7.55
N VAL A 81 5.12 -7.72 6.69
CA VAL A 81 4.57 -7.99 5.36
C VAL A 81 5.67 -8.15 4.31
N GLN A 82 6.93 -8.04 4.72
CA GLN A 82 8.10 -8.27 3.87
C GLN A 82 8.14 -7.32 2.69
N THR A 83 8.11 -6.03 2.99
CA THR A 83 8.20 -5.01 1.96
C THR A 83 9.18 -3.93 2.40
N ASP A 84 9.60 -3.13 1.46
CA ASP A 84 10.40 -1.96 1.77
C ASP A 84 9.48 -0.80 2.15
N TYR A 85 10.04 0.29 2.64
CA TYR A 85 9.23 1.35 3.17
C TYR A 85 9.94 2.69 3.12
N ILE A 86 9.12 3.75 3.14
CA ILE A 86 9.60 5.12 3.31
C ILE A 86 8.79 5.70 4.45
N TYR A 87 9.46 6.12 5.50
CA TYR A 87 8.78 6.71 6.65
C TYR A 87 9.02 8.21 6.67
N LYS A 88 8.18 8.92 7.42
CA LYS A 88 8.25 10.38 7.50
C LYS A 88 8.28 10.99 6.11
N ALA A 89 7.41 10.48 5.25
CA ALA A 89 7.37 10.96 3.88
C ALA A 89 7.03 12.44 3.84
N GLY A 90 6.22 12.91 4.78
CA GLY A 90 5.97 14.32 4.93
C GLY A 90 5.34 14.95 3.73
N LYS A 91 5.69 16.18 3.51
CA LYS A 91 5.19 16.94 2.39
C LYS A 91 6.34 17.50 1.63
N PRO A 92 6.24 17.57 0.33
CA PRO A 92 5.12 17.05 -0.45
C PRO A 92 5.22 15.54 -0.57
N LYS A 93 4.07 14.89 -0.60
CA LYS A 93 4.03 13.44 -0.74
C LYS A 93 4.65 12.98 -2.05
N VAL A 94 4.67 13.85 -3.03
CA VAL A 94 5.26 13.52 -4.32
C VAL A 94 6.70 13.05 -4.18
N GLU A 95 7.45 13.65 -3.26
CA GLU A 95 8.83 13.22 -3.05
C GLU A 95 8.90 11.79 -2.54
N GLY A 96 8.01 11.45 -1.62
CA GLY A 96 7.95 10.09 -1.11
C GLY A 96 7.59 9.10 -2.19
N TYR A 97 6.64 9.46 -3.04
CA TYR A 97 6.24 8.58 -4.14
C TYR A 97 7.37 8.41 -5.14
N ASN A 98 8.10 9.49 -5.44
CA ASN A 98 9.21 9.39 -6.38
C ASN A 98 10.32 8.52 -5.82
N LYS A 99 10.61 8.64 -4.54
CA LYS A 99 11.56 7.76 -3.89
C LYS A 99 11.12 6.32 -3.96
N ALA A 100 9.84 6.08 -3.70
CA ALA A 100 9.29 4.73 -3.71
C ALA A 100 9.43 4.12 -5.10
N MET A 101 9.07 4.87 -6.12
CA MET A 101 9.16 4.36 -7.48
C MET A 101 10.60 4.08 -7.89
N ALA A 102 11.53 4.95 -7.47
CA ALA A 102 12.93 4.72 -7.76
C ALA A 102 13.41 3.43 -7.10
N LYS A 103 13.01 3.19 -5.87
CA LYS A 103 13.41 1.97 -5.18
C LYS A 103 12.78 0.74 -5.78
N MET A 104 11.56 0.84 -6.26
CA MET A 104 10.88 -0.28 -6.89
C MET A 104 11.30 -0.49 -8.34
N GLY A 105 11.90 0.51 -8.95
CA GLY A 105 12.23 0.42 -10.36
C GLY A 105 11.00 0.56 -11.24
N THR A 106 10.04 1.37 -10.82
CA THR A 106 8.81 1.58 -11.57
C THR A 106 8.67 3.06 -11.92
N ASP A 107 7.59 3.40 -12.60
CA ASP A 107 7.31 4.77 -13.01
C ASP A 107 5.83 5.07 -12.77
N PRO A 108 5.41 6.34 -12.90
CA PRO A 108 4.03 6.70 -12.59
C PRO A 108 2.98 5.96 -13.40
N LYS A 109 3.31 5.62 -14.64
CA LYS A 109 2.37 4.91 -15.48
C LYS A 109 2.13 3.49 -15.04
N HIS A 110 3.11 2.88 -14.40
CA HIS A 110 3.05 1.47 -14.03
C HIS A 110 3.02 1.27 -12.53
N THR A 111 2.66 2.31 -11.79
CA THR A 111 2.58 2.24 -10.34
C THR A 111 1.17 2.55 -9.88
N LEU A 112 0.61 1.64 -9.09
CA LEU A 112 -0.70 1.83 -8.52
C LEU A 112 -0.54 2.47 -7.14
N PHE A 113 -1.31 3.52 -6.88
CA PHE A 113 -1.23 4.23 -5.62
C PHE A 113 -2.46 3.93 -4.79
N LYS A 114 -2.26 3.30 -3.66
CA LYS A 114 -3.35 2.96 -2.74
C LYS A 114 -3.08 3.62 -1.41
N ILE A 115 -3.47 4.88 -1.32
CA ILE A 115 -3.12 5.64 -0.16
C ILE A 115 -4.33 6.07 0.56
N GLY A 116 -4.97 5.21 1.22
CA GLY A 116 -6.05 5.59 2.08
C GLY A 116 -7.32 5.83 1.33
N ARG A 117 -7.95 6.94 1.57
CA ARG A 117 -9.30 7.12 1.17
C ARG A 117 -9.43 7.48 -0.27
N ALA A 118 -8.44 7.95 -0.88
CA ALA A 118 -8.63 8.25 -2.26
C ALA A 118 -7.72 7.40 -3.01
N HIS A 119 -8.18 6.82 -4.04
CA HIS A 119 -7.28 6.22 -4.91
C HIS A 119 -7.57 6.83 -6.19
N VAL A 120 -6.64 7.14 -6.83
CA VAL A 120 -6.87 7.86 -8.02
C VAL A 120 -6.18 7.20 -9.14
#